data_ecbe8e478ae66ade38528d9515ed3ebf
#
_entry.id   ecbe8e478ae66ade38528d9515ed3ebf
#
_cell.length_a   1.000
_cell.length_b   1.000
_cell.length_c   1.000
_cell.angle_alpha   90.00
_cell.angle_beta   90.00
_cell.angle_gamma   90.00
#
_symmetry.space_group_name_H-M   'P 1'
#
loop_
_entity.id
_entity.type
_entity.pdbx_description
1 polymer ?
#
loop_
_entity_poly.entity_id
_entity_poly.type
_entity_poly.pdbx_seq_one_letter_code
_entity_poly.pdbx_strand_id
1 'polypeptide(L)'
;MLSPIQTFLGQHNLDGFLFVGDSICDADMYYLSRFLAGDRFAILAQEKTTLLVSSMETGRARKESIADECLSTSQYQIMEKMRRCEKPEEAYLQVLLEFLQGHGIKRLGVPFRFPAGIYQSLLQDIEVSVSDSPASRWREIKRQEELDAIACTQR
;
A
#
# COMPACT_ATOMS: atom_id res chain seq x y z
N MET A 1 11.22 -9.67 -19.26
CA MET A 1 9.85 -10.18 -18.94
C MET A 1 9.24 -9.24 -17.90
N LEU A 2 8.04 -8.76 -18.15
CA LEU A 2 7.34 -7.89 -17.19
C LEU A 2 6.93 -8.70 -15.95
N SER A 3 7.01 -8.08 -14.78
CA SER A 3 6.49 -8.69 -13.55
C SER A 3 4.95 -8.76 -13.59
N PRO A 4 4.31 -9.62 -12.77
CA PRO A 4 2.85 -9.69 -12.72
C PRO A 4 2.18 -8.34 -12.45
N ILE A 5 2.77 -7.51 -11.58
CA ILE A 5 2.27 -6.16 -11.31
C ILE A 5 2.41 -5.23 -12.53
N GLN A 6 3.54 -5.25 -13.21
CA GLN A 6 3.73 -4.44 -14.41
C GLN A 6 2.74 -4.81 -15.52
N THR A 7 2.47 -6.10 -15.69
CA THR A 7 1.45 -6.59 -16.62
C THR A 7 0.06 -6.07 -16.25
N PHE A 8 -0.31 -6.17 -14.97
CA PHE A 8 -1.59 -5.67 -14.48
C PHE A 8 -1.73 -4.15 -14.67
N LEU A 9 -0.72 -3.38 -14.27
CA LEU A 9 -0.73 -1.92 -14.42
C LEU A 9 -0.83 -1.49 -15.89
N GLY A 10 -0.10 -2.16 -16.78
CA GLY A 10 -0.17 -1.92 -18.21
C GLY A 10 -1.54 -2.19 -18.80
N GLN A 11 -2.18 -3.31 -18.43
CA GLN A 11 -3.53 -3.68 -18.89
C GLN A 11 -4.60 -2.67 -18.45
N HIS A 12 -4.44 -2.05 -17.28
CA HIS A 12 -5.38 -1.09 -16.71
C HIS A 12 -4.98 0.37 -16.94
N ASN A 13 -3.87 0.61 -17.66
CA ASN A 13 -3.32 1.93 -17.91
C ASN A 13 -3.07 2.75 -16.62
N LEU A 14 -2.46 2.11 -15.63
CA LEU A 14 -2.17 2.67 -14.31
C LEU A 14 -0.66 2.86 -14.11
N ASP A 15 -0.29 3.86 -13.33
CA ASP A 15 1.09 4.12 -12.93
C ASP A 15 1.46 3.38 -11.64
N GLY A 16 0.47 3.00 -10.83
CA GLY A 16 0.63 2.24 -9.61
C GLY A 16 -0.71 1.83 -9.01
N PHE A 17 -0.67 0.94 -8.02
CA PHE A 17 -1.82 0.48 -7.26
C PHE A 17 -1.59 0.70 -5.77
N LEU A 18 -2.52 1.38 -5.10
CA LEU A 18 -2.38 1.80 -3.70
C LEU A 18 -3.32 1.04 -2.79
N PHE A 19 -2.77 0.53 -1.70
CA PHE A 19 -3.51 0.00 -0.56
C PHE A 19 -3.28 0.90 0.65
N VAL A 20 -4.32 1.20 1.41
CA VAL A 20 -4.24 1.94 2.67
C VAL A 20 -5.13 1.25 3.70
N GLY A 21 -4.56 0.84 4.80
CA GLY A 21 -5.25 0.14 5.87
C GLY A 21 -4.27 -0.54 6.82
N ASP A 22 -4.72 -1.59 7.48
CA ASP A 22 -3.92 -2.46 8.32
C ASP A 22 -3.85 -3.88 7.74
N SER A 23 -2.78 -4.58 8.00
CA SER A 23 -2.57 -5.94 7.46
C SER A 23 -3.13 -7.06 8.34
N ILE A 24 -3.71 -6.73 9.49
CA ILE A 24 -4.45 -7.69 10.32
C ILE A 24 -5.81 -7.98 9.67
N CYS A 25 -6.50 -6.91 9.22
CA CYS A 25 -7.82 -6.99 8.60
C CYS A 25 -7.76 -7.19 7.07
N ASP A 26 -6.69 -6.74 6.43
CA ASP A 26 -6.53 -6.82 4.97
C ASP A 26 -5.46 -7.86 4.60
N ALA A 27 -5.94 -9.00 4.13
CA ALA A 27 -5.08 -10.10 3.72
C ALA A 27 -4.23 -9.80 2.47
N ASP A 28 -4.68 -8.89 1.60
CA ASP A 28 -3.89 -8.47 0.43
C ASP A 28 -2.69 -7.63 0.87
N MET A 29 -2.88 -6.74 1.85
CA MET A 29 -1.79 -5.96 2.42
C MET A 29 -0.75 -6.86 3.11
N TYR A 30 -1.19 -7.86 3.88
CA TYR A 30 -0.27 -8.84 4.46
C TYR A 30 0.47 -9.65 3.39
N TYR A 31 -0.25 -10.11 2.38
CA TYR A 31 0.35 -10.89 1.29
C TYR A 31 1.45 -10.14 0.54
N LEU A 32 1.22 -8.86 0.25
CA LEU A 32 2.17 -8.02 -0.48
C LEU A 32 3.38 -7.61 0.36
N SER A 33 3.19 -7.41 1.66
CA SER A 33 4.23 -6.86 2.53
C SER A 33 4.89 -7.88 3.45
N ARG A 34 4.18 -8.95 3.83
CA ARG A 34 4.53 -9.85 4.95
C ARG A 34 4.78 -9.11 6.28
N PHE A 35 4.35 -7.86 6.35
CA PHE A 35 4.44 -7.02 7.53
C PHE A 35 3.11 -7.01 8.27
N LEU A 36 3.09 -7.58 9.48
CA LEU A 36 1.88 -7.65 10.31
C LEU A 36 1.81 -6.42 11.21
N ALA A 37 0.91 -5.50 10.89
CA ALA A 37 0.67 -4.27 11.63
C ALA A 37 -0.82 -3.98 11.78
N GLY A 38 -1.23 -3.61 12.99
CA GLY A 38 -2.59 -3.18 13.30
C GLY A 38 -2.83 -1.69 13.07
N ASP A 39 -1.76 -0.91 12.95
CA ASP A 39 -1.84 0.51 12.60
C ASP A 39 -1.89 0.70 11.09
N ARG A 40 -2.55 1.77 10.68
CA ARG A 40 -2.67 2.12 9.27
C ARG A 40 -1.31 2.41 8.63
N PHE A 41 -1.08 1.82 7.49
CA PHE A 41 0.04 2.12 6.60
C PHE A 41 -0.41 2.06 5.13
N ALA A 42 0.46 2.50 4.22
CA ALA A 42 0.18 2.42 2.80
C ALA A 42 1.16 1.49 2.09
N ILE A 43 0.67 0.82 1.05
CA ILE A 43 1.47 0.01 0.12
C ILE A 43 1.25 0.55 -1.27
N LEU A 44 2.30 1.02 -1.91
CA LEU A 44 2.30 1.36 -3.33
C LEU A 44 2.95 0.22 -4.11
N ALA A 45 2.15 -0.44 -4.93
CA ALA A 45 2.59 -1.49 -5.82
C ALA A 45 2.85 -0.91 -7.21
N GLN A 46 4.11 -0.90 -7.61
CA GLN A 46 4.62 -0.56 -8.94
C GLN A 46 5.55 -1.70 -9.39
N GLU A 47 6.57 -1.42 -10.20
CA GLU A 47 7.67 -2.37 -10.44
C GLU A 47 8.32 -2.79 -9.11
N LYS A 48 8.47 -1.84 -8.21
CA LYS A 48 8.86 -2.06 -6.81
C LYS A 48 7.67 -1.87 -5.89
N THR A 49 7.67 -2.61 -4.79
CA THR A 49 6.71 -2.45 -3.70
C THR A 49 7.29 -1.54 -2.65
N THR A 50 6.62 -0.43 -2.38
CA THR A 50 7.05 0.56 -1.38
C THR A 50 6.02 0.66 -0.26
N LEU A 51 6.48 0.56 1.00
CA LEU A 51 5.66 0.81 2.18
C LEU A 51 5.86 2.24 2.65
N LEU A 52 4.75 2.88 3.06
CA LEU A 52 4.76 4.13 3.80
C LEU A 52 4.19 3.86 5.19
N VAL A 53 5.04 3.87 6.20
CA VAL A 53 4.72 3.53 7.59
C VAL A 53 5.00 4.68 8.55
N SER A 54 4.44 4.61 9.76
CA SER A 54 4.79 5.58 10.80
C SER A 54 6.27 5.47 11.20
N SER A 55 6.82 6.53 11.76
CA SER A 55 8.21 6.53 12.24
C SER A 55 8.49 5.44 13.28
N MET A 56 7.49 5.10 14.11
CA MET A 56 7.61 4.06 15.12
C MET A 56 7.69 2.65 14.51
N GLU A 57 7.05 2.43 13.39
CA GLU A 57 7.00 1.12 12.72
C GLU A 57 8.13 0.92 11.69
N THR A 58 8.85 1.98 11.31
CA THR A 58 9.85 1.92 10.22
C THR A 58 10.94 0.87 10.47
N GLY A 59 11.41 0.74 11.69
CA GLY A 59 12.44 -0.23 12.07
C GLY A 59 11.95 -1.68 11.93
N ARG A 60 10.72 -1.95 12.35
CA ARG A 60 10.06 -3.25 12.21
C ARG A 60 9.78 -3.56 10.74
N ALA A 61 9.18 -2.61 10.02
CA ALA A 61 8.84 -2.78 8.62
C ALA A 61 10.06 -3.14 7.76
N ARG A 62 11.21 -2.51 8.00
CA ARG A 62 12.47 -2.82 7.28
C ARG A 62 13.00 -4.23 7.57
N LYS A 63 12.74 -4.78 8.76
CA LYS A 63 13.23 -6.11 9.15
C LYS A 63 12.27 -7.22 8.76
N GLU A 64 10.98 -6.98 8.88
CA GLU A 64 9.94 -8.00 8.78
C GLU A 64 9.30 -8.05 7.39
N SER A 65 9.24 -6.92 6.66
CA SER A 65 8.59 -6.90 5.36
C SER A 65 9.46 -7.44 4.23
N ILE A 66 8.78 -7.91 3.17
CA ILE A 66 9.41 -8.30 1.90
C ILE A 66 9.35 -7.18 0.86
N ALA A 67 8.90 -5.98 1.23
CA ALA A 67 8.83 -4.84 0.34
C ALA A 67 10.24 -4.39 -0.09
N ASP A 68 10.35 -3.85 -1.30
CA ASP A 68 11.60 -3.35 -1.83
C ASP A 68 12.08 -2.09 -1.10
N GLU A 69 11.14 -1.29 -0.62
CA GLU A 69 11.41 -0.03 0.07
C GLU A 69 10.44 0.22 1.22
N CYS A 70 10.95 0.75 2.32
CA CYS A 70 10.16 1.17 3.48
C CYS A 70 10.46 2.63 3.81
N LEU A 71 9.51 3.51 3.57
CA LEU A 71 9.58 4.93 3.85
C LEU A 71 8.79 5.28 5.11
N SER A 72 9.26 6.28 5.84
CA SER A 72 8.58 6.80 7.02
C SER A 72 7.76 8.03 6.69
N THR A 73 6.59 8.18 7.30
CA THR A 73 5.81 9.42 7.25
C THR A 73 6.59 10.63 7.77
N SER A 74 7.60 10.42 8.61
CA SER A 74 8.49 11.48 9.09
C SER A 74 9.33 12.12 7.99
N GLN A 75 9.65 11.39 6.93
CA GLN A 75 10.37 11.92 5.76
C GLN A 75 9.53 12.96 4.99
N TYR A 76 8.22 12.93 5.19
CA TYR A 76 7.24 13.88 4.62
C TYR A 76 6.74 14.89 5.67
N GLN A 77 7.47 15.09 6.75
CA GLN A 77 7.20 16.07 7.81
C GLN A 77 5.79 15.97 8.41
N ILE A 78 5.32 14.75 8.67
CA ILE A 78 3.97 14.49 9.20
C ILE A 78 3.68 15.30 10.48
N MET A 79 4.64 15.41 11.40
CA MET A 79 4.46 16.12 12.66
C MET A 79 4.26 17.62 12.46
N GLU A 80 4.95 18.22 11.49
CA GLU A 80 4.77 19.64 11.15
C GLU A 80 3.42 19.87 10.48
N LYS A 81 3.02 18.98 9.58
CA LYS A 81 1.70 19.01 8.93
C LYS A 81 0.57 18.87 9.95
N MET A 82 0.71 17.98 10.95
CA MET A 82 -0.26 17.82 12.04
C MET A 82 -0.43 19.08 12.89
N ARG A 83 0.62 19.89 13.04
CA ARG A 83 0.53 21.18 13.76
C ARG A 83 -0.21 22.26 12.97
N ARG A 84 -0.19 22.17 11.64
CA ARG A 84 -0.81 23.15 10.73
C ARG A 84 -2.23 22.80 10.33
N CYS A 85 -2.57 21.51 10.31
CA CYS A 85 -3.89 21.03 9.93
C CYS A 85 -4.83 20.97 11.13
N GLU A 86 -6.11 21.21 10.90
CA GLU A 86 -7.13 21.09 11.95
C GLU A 86 -7.36 19.62 12.36
N LYS A 87 -7.21 18.70 11.39
CA LYS A 87 -7.44 17.27 11.61
C LYS A 87 -6.21 16.44 11.25
N PRO A 88 -5.86 15.42 12.03
CA PRO A 88 -4.76 14.50 11.71
C PRO A 88 -4.89 13.85 10.33
N GLU A 89 -6.11 13.57 9.88
CA GLU A 89 -6.39 13.00 8.56
C GLU A 89 -5.93 13.89 7.41
N GLU A 90 -6.07 15.21 7.54
CA GLU A 90 -5.61 16.17 6.53
C GLU A 90 -4.08 16.12 6.38
N ALA A 91 -3.36 16.01 7.49
CA ALA A 91 -1.92 15.89 7.50
C ALA A 91 -1.47 14.58 6.82
N TYR A 92 -2.14 13.47 7.11
CA TYR A 92 -1.86 12.18 6.47
C TYR A 92 -2.12 12.22 4.97
N LEU A 93 -3.21 12.85 4.54
CA LEU A 93 -3.53 13.03 3.12
C LEU A 93 -2.46 13.84 2.37
N GLN A 94 -1.94 14.91 2.98
CA GLN A 94 -0.83 15.68 2.40
C GLN A 94 0.43 14.83 2.25
N VAL A 95 0.77 14.03 3.27
CA VAL A 95 1.90 13.09 3.20
C VAL A 95 1.69 12.07 2.09
N LEU A 96 0.50 11.47 2.02
CA LEU A 96 0.18 10.46 1.02
C LEU A 96 0.26 11.03 -0.40
N LEU A 97 -0.24 12.25 -0.60
CA LEU A 97 -0.18 12.93 -1.90
C LEU A 97 1.27 13.21 -2.32
N GLU A 98 2.10 13.74 -1.43
CA GLU A 98 3.52 13.96 -1.70
C GLU A 98 4.26 12.66 -2.00
N PHE A 99 3.95 11.58 -1.25
CA PHE A 99 4.48 10.25 -1.49
C PHE A 99 4.14 9.75 -2.89
N LEU A 100 2.88 9.85 -3.31
CA LEU A 100 2.42 9.43 -4.63
C LEU A 100 3.04 10.27 -5.75
N GLN A 101 3.11 11.59 -5.57
CA GLN A 101 3.73 12.51 -6.53
C GLN A 101 5.23 12.22 -6.69
N GLY A 102 5.92 11.95 -5.59
CA GLY A 102 7.34 11.56 -5.59
C GLY A 102 7.62 10.25 -6.34
N HIS A 103 6.62 9.36 -6.44
CA HIS A 103 6.68 8.11 -7.21
C HIS A 103 6.13 8.24 -8.63
N GLY A 104 5.83 9.46 -9.10
CA GLY A 104 5.39 9.71 -10.46
C GLY A 104 3.96 9.26 -10.77
N ILE A 105 3.11 9.14 -9.75
CA ILE A 105 1.73 8.68 -9.90
C ILE A 105 0.86 9.80 -10.44
N LYS A 106 0.22 9.53 -11.58
CA LYS A 106 -0.83 10.36 -12.18
C LYS A 106 -2.14 9.60 -12.31
N ARG A 107 -2.05 8.30 -12.57
CA ARG A 107 -3.18 7.37 -12.71
C ARG A 107 -3.01 6.25 -11.69
N LEU A 108 -3.85 6.25 -10.68
CA LEU A 108 -3.78 5.37 -9.52
C LEU A 108 -4.91 4.35 -9.54
N GLY A 109 -4.59 3.09 -9.34
CA GLY A 109 -5.58 2.06 -9.03
C GLY A 109 -5.74 1.90 -7.52
N VAL A 110 -6.95 1.65 -7.07
CA VAL A 110 -7.26 1.33 -5.67
C VAL A 110 -8.27 0.18 -5.59
N PRO A 111 -8.25 -0.64 -4.54
CA PRO A 111 -9.20 -1.73 -4.38
C PRO A 111 -10.59 -1.22 -3.95
N PHE A 112 -11.64 -2.03 -4.11
CA PHE A 112 -13.02 -1.69 -3.68
C PHE A 112 -13.13 -1.35 -2.20
N ARG A 113 -12.28 -1.91 -1.35
CA ARG A 113 -12.26 -1.66 0.10
C ARG A 113 -11.39 -0.46 0.50
N PHE A 114 -10.98 0.34 -0.45
CA PHE A 114 -10.16 1.52 -0.19
C PHE A 114 -10.93 2.55 0.63
N PRO A 115 -10.29 3.26 1.59
CA PRO A 115 -10.98 4.25 2.42
C PRO A 115 -11.60 5.39 1.60
N ALA A 116 -12.92 5.54 1.70
CA ALA A 116 -13.70 6.49 0.89
C ALA A 116 -13.25 7.95 1.04
N GLY A 117 -12.90 8.37 2.27
CA GLY A 117 -12.43 9.73 2.53
C GLY A 117 -11.09 10.04 1.86
N ILE A 118 -10.17 9.07 1.85
CA ILE A 118 -8.89 9.19 1.14
C ILE A 118 -9.12 9.22 -0.37
N TYR A 119 -9.97 8.33 -0.89
CA TYR A 119 -10.34 8.29 -2.30
C TYR A 119 -10.87 9.65 -2.79
N GLN A 120 -11.84 10.23 -2.09
CA GLN A 120 -12.40 11.53 -2.45
C GLN A 120 -11.35 12.65 -2.47
N SER A 121 -10.44 12.63 -1.52
CA SER A 121 -9.38 13.66 -1.44
C SER A 121 -8.37 13.50 -2.56
N LEU A 122 -7.98 12.28 -2.90
CA LEU A 122 -7.02 12.02 -3.98
C LEU A 122 -7.56 12.38 -5.36
N LEU A 123 -8.87 12.27 -5.59
CA LEU A 123 -9.52 12.63 -6.86
C LEU A 123 -9.33 14.10 -7.25
N GLN A 124 -8.99 14.97 -6.31
CA GLN A 124 -8.75 16.38 -6.60
C GLN A 124 -7.42 16.61 -7.35
N ASP A 125 -6.45 15.71 -7.18
CA ASP A 125 -5.08 15.89 -7.66
C ASP A 125 -4.61 14.75 -8.57
N ILE A 126 -5.21 13.57 -8.47
CA ILE A 126 -4.79 12.35 -9.17
C ILE A 126 -6.02 11.69 -9.82
N GLU A 127 -5.83 11.12 -10.99
CA GLU A 127 -6.84 10.24 -11.59
C GLU A 127 -6.85 8.91 -10.83
N VAL A 128 -7.98 8.56 -10.20
CA VAL A 128 -8.11 7.36 -9.37
C VAL A 128 -9.19 6.45 -9.94
N SER A 129 -8.82 5.19 -10.18
CA SER A 129 -9.71 4.13 -10.66
C SER A 129 -9.87 3.04 -9.62
N VAL A 130 -11.10 2.61 -9.38
CA VAL A 130 -11.40 1.47 -8.51
C VAL A 130 -11.43 0.20 -9.35
N SER A 131 -10.71 -0.83 -8.93
CA SER A 131 -10.71 -2.14 -9.58
C SER A 131 -10.46 -3.28 -8.60
N ASP A 132 -10.58 -4.50 -9.08
CA ASP A 132 -10.19 -5.68 -8.29
C ASP A 132 -8.72 -5.60 -7.94
N SER A 133 -8.41 -6.02 -6.70
CA SER A 133 -7.03 -6.06 -6.23
C SER A 133 -6.21 -7.08 -7.01
N PRO A 134 -5.07 -6.70 -7.57
CA PRO A 134 -4.18 -7.68 -8.20
C PRO A 134 -3.70 -8.74 -7.22
N ALA A 135 -3.51 -8.39 -5.95
CA ALA A 135 -3.07 -9.31 -4.92
C ALA A 135 -4.09 -10.41 -4.62
N SER A 136 -5.39 -10.13 -4.70
CA SER A 136 -6.43 -11.14 -4.53
C SER A 136 -6.27 -12.30 -5.51
N ARG A 137 -6.02 -12.00 -6.78
CA ARG A 137 -5.78 -13.02 -7.82
C ARG A 137 -4.50 -13.82 -7.56
N TRP A 138 -3.42 -13.16 -7.13
CA TRP A 138 -2.16 -13.87 -6.83
C TRP A 138 -2.29 -14.78 -5.61
N ARG A 139 -3.14 -14.45 -4.66
CA ARG A 139 -3.45 -15.28 -3.50
C ARG A 139 -4.28 -16.52 -3.81
N GLU A 140 -5.02 -16.52 -4.92
CA GLU A 140 -5.82 -17.67 -5.34
C GLU A 140 -4.93 -18.89 -5.65
N ILE A 141 -3.79 -18.65 -6.31
CA ILE A 141 -2.82 -19.68 -6.65
C ILE A 141 -1.74 -19.75 -5.57
N LYS A 142 -1.79 -20.77 -4.73
CA LYS A 142 -0.85 -20.93 -3.61
C LYS A 142 0.53 -21.35 -4.11
N ARG A 143 1.57 -20.70 -3.58
CA ARG A 143 2.96 -21.13 -3.75
C ARG A 143 3.22 -22.38 -2.88
N GLN A 144 4.28 -23.13 -3.18
CA GLN A 144 4.62 -24.31 -2.40
C GLN A 144 4.81 -24.02 -0.91
N GLU A 145 5.49 -22.93 -0.57
CA GLU A 145 5.68 -22.48 0.82
C GLU A 145 4.36 -22.22 1.56
N GLU A 146 3.37 -21.67 0.87
CA GLU A 146 2.03 -21.42 1.41
C GLU A 146 1.25 -22.73 1.61
N LEU A 147 1.40 -23.67 0.68
CA LEU A 147 0.82 -25.01 0.81
C LEU A 147 1.42 -25.77 1.99
N ASP A 148 2.73 -25.68 2.19
CA ASP A 148 3.44 -26.33 3.29
C ASP A 148 3.00 -25.72 4.64
N ALA A 149 2.85 -24.40 4.71
CA ALA A 149 2.34 -23.71 5.91
C ALA A 149 0.90 -24.13 6.25
N ILE A 150 0.02 -24.21 5.25
CA ILE A 150 -1.36 -24.67 5.43
C ILE A 150 -1.38 -26.13 5.92
N ALA A 151 -0.60 -27.01 5.30
CA ALA A 151 -0.52 -28.42 5.70
C ALA A 151 0.01 -28.59 7.14
N CYS A 152 0.94 -27.72 7.55
CA CYS A 152 1.49 -27.74 8.91
C CYS A 152 0.46 -27.34 9.97
N THR A 153 -0.43 -26.41 9.65
CA THR A 153 -1.47 -25.91 10.59
C THR A 153 -2.68 -26.83 10.69
N GLN A 154 -2.84 -27.77 9.76
CA GLN A 154 -3.97 -28.75 9.76
C GLN A 154 -3.64 -30.07 10.49
N ARG A 155 -2.45 -30.23 11.01
CA ARG A 155 -2.02 -31.40 11.81
C ARG A 155 -2.22 -31.16 13.29
#